data_d1464da822ac8b7b038c5ac444e58e9f
#
_entry.id   d1464da822ac8b7b038c5ac444e58e9f
#
_cell.length_a   1.000
_cell.length_b   1.000
_cell.length_c   1.000
_cell.angle_alpha   90.00
_cell.angle_beta   90.00
_cell.angle_gamma   90.00
#
_symmetry.space_group_name_H-M   'P 1'
#
loop_
_entity.id
_entity.type
_entity.pdbx_description
1 polymer ?
#
loop_
_entity_poly.entity_id
_entity_poly.type
_entity_poly.pdbx_seq_one_letter_code
_entity_poly.pdbx_strand_id
1 'polypeptide(L)'
;MKLKPTIIMKNIFYTLFVSLFVLSCTTIENKSENQQGVIEKNDAKSMVMDAFNKAYLDNDMTGQDAIFTENAVARVNGQEMSPAEMIEAFMGGREFYNDIKNINPSTSTFIYDDGAIYTSTWFTWEGISKSTGVTVNNPVHAYFRWEGDKVSRVAYIFDSAEYVANME
;
A
#
# COMPACT_ATOMS: atom_id res chain seq x y z
N MET A 1 46.90 -55.61 -19.45
CA MET A 1 46.80 -54.20 -19.05
C MET A 1 45.52 -54.06 -18.21
N LYS A 2 45.64 -54.00 -16.87
CA LYS A 2 44.49 -53.94 -15.94
C LYS A 2 44.15 -52.46 -15.71
N LEU A 3 43.01 -52.00 -16.24
CA LEU A 3 42.48 -50.68 -15.98
C LEU A 3 42.04 -50.60 -14.50
N LYS A 4 42.54 -49.58 -13.78
CA LYS A 4 42.24 -49.38 -12.37
C LYS A 4 40.77 -48.96 -12.20
N PRO A 5 39.99 -49.67 -11.37
CA PRO A 5 38.57 -49.37 -11.20
C PRO A 5 38.24 -48.03 -10.54
N THR A 6 39.22 -47.33 -10.01
CA THR A 6 39.07 -46.09 -9.24
C THR A 6 38.69 -44.86 -10.09
N ILE A 7 39.01 -44.86 -11.40
CA ILE A 7 38.73 -43.71 -12.28
C ILE A 7 37.26 -43.72 -12.76
N ILE A 8 36.67 -44.89 -12.96
CA ILE A 8 35.30 -45.04 -13.45
C ILE A 8 34.30 -44.63 -12.37
N MET A 9 34.56 -44.95 -11.10
CA MET A 9 33.71 -44.54 -9.98
C MET A 9 33.70 -43.02 -9.70
N LYS A 10 34.82 -42.34 -9.91
CA LYS A 10 34.89 -40.89 -9.76
C LYS A 10 34.03 -40.14 -10.79
N ASN A 11 34.03 -40.60 -12.02
CA ASN A 11 33.27 -39.95 -13.10
C ASN A 11 31.77 -40.19 -12.97
N ILE A 12 31.34 -41.33 -12.44
CA ILE A 12 29.91 -41.63 -12.18
C ILE A 12 29.38 -40.76 -11.04
N PHE A 13 30.20 -40.49 -10.01
CA PHE A 13 29.80 -39.63 -8.91
C PHE A 13 29.67 -38.15 -9.32
N TYR A 14 30.54 -37.66 -10.21
CA TYR A 14 30.47 -36.31 -10.76
C TYR A 14 29.26 -36.12 -11.68
N THR A 15 28.92 -37.12 -12.48
CA THR A 15 27.75 -37.07 -13.39
C THR A 15 26.42 -37.12 -12.60
N LEU A 16 26.39 -37.85 -11.49
CA LEU A 16 25.23 -37.93 -10.62
C LEU A 16 25.02 -36.65 -9.80
N PHE A 17 26.10 -35.95 -9.43
CA PHE A 17 26.02 -34.70 -8.64
C PHE A 17 25.64 -33.50 -9.50
N VAL A 18 25.98 -33.47 -10.79
CA VAL A 18 25.60 -32.42 -11.72
C VAL A 18 24.13 -32.53 -12.13
N SER A 19 23.57 -33.74 -12.17
CA SER A 19 22.14 -33.94 -12.51
C SER A 19 21.16 -33.57 -11.38
N LEU A 20 21.64 -33.40 -10.14
CA LEU A 20 20.75 -32.99 -9.01
C LEU A 20 20.54 -31.46 -8.91
N PHE A 21 21.30 -30.65 -9.63
CA PHE A 21 21.19 -29.19 -9.60
C PHE A 21 20.25 -28.61 -10.67
N VAL A 22 19.70 -29.39 -11.58
CA VAL A 22 18.75 -28.91 -12.59
C VAL A 22 17.28 -29.18 -12.25
N LEU A 23 16.99 -29.68 -11.04
CA LEU A 23 15.63 -29.61 -10.46
C LEU A 23 15.47 -28.28 -9.72
N SER A 24 15.74 -27.17 -10.40
CA SER A 24 15.20 -25.88 -10.03
C SER A 24 13.68 -26.02 -10.17
N CYS A 25 12.97 -26.10 -9.05
CA CYS A 25 11.53 -25.96 -9.03
C CYS A 25 11.18 -24.62 -9.69
N THR A 26 10.85 -24.64 -10.96
CA THR A 26 9.97 -23.63 -11.50
C THR A 26 8.64 -23.85 -10.80
N THR A 27 8.37 -23.09 -9.75
CA THR A 27 7.00 -22.89 -9.28
C THR A 27 6.26 -22.28 -10.46
N ILE A 28 5.57 -23.14 -11.22
CA ILE A 28 4.53 -22.68 -12.13
C ILE A 28 3.48 -22.10 -11.20
N GLU A 29 3.47 -20.79 -11.05
CA GLU A 29 2.32 -20.11 -10.49
C GLU A 29 1.14 -20.49 -11.39
N ASN A 30 0.32 -21.45 -10.95
CA ASN A 30 -0.94 -21.76 -11.59
C ASN A 30 -1.87 -20.56 -11.37
N LYS A 31 -1.76 -19.57 -12.26
CA LYS A 31 -2.71 -18.46 -12.30
C LYS A 31 -4.09 -19.06 -12.57
N SER A 32 -5.02 -18.86 -11.64
CA SER A 32 -6.42 -19.25 -11.85
C SER A 32 -6.95 -18.55 -13.09
N GLU A 33 -7.76 -19.23 -13.92
CA GLU A 33 -8.40 -18.63 -15.10
C GLU A 33 -9.23 -17.38 -14.76
N ASN A 34 -9.63 -17.22 -13.51
CA ASN A 34 -10.39 -16.09 -12.99
C ASN A 34 -9.52 -15.05 -12.23
N GLN A 35 -8.21 -15.21 -12.24
CA GLN A 35 -7.31 -14.25 -11.59
C GLN A 35 -7.08 -13.05 -12.50
N GLN A 36 -7.45 -11.85 -12.02
CA GLN A 36 -7.36 -10.58 -12.76
C GLN A 36 -6.17 -9.72 -12.34
N GLY A 37 -5.21 -10.27 -11.62
CA GLY A 37 -4.04 -9.54 -11.13
C GLY A 37 -3.42 -10.20 -9.91
N VAL A 38 -2.52 -9.48 -9.26
CA VAL A 38 -1.87 -9.87 -8.01
C VAL A 38 -2.05 -8.78 -6.96
N ILE A 39 -1.97 -9.19 -5.69
CA ILE A 39 -1.99 -8.29 -4.55
C ILE A 39 -0.63 -8.41 -3.86
N GLU A 40 0.04 -7.27 -3.69
CA GLU A 40 1.33 -7.19 -3.01
C GLU A 40 1.21 -6.40 -1.70
N LYS A 41 2.07 -6.73 -0.75
CA LYS A 41 2.20 -6.04 0.53
C LYS A 41 3.67 -5.73 0.78
N ASN A 42 3.94 -4.56 1.37
CA ASN A 42 5.30 -4.07 1.60
C ASN A 42 6.11 -3.85 0.30
N ASP A 43 5.43 -3.64 -0.82
CA ASP A 43 6.01 -3.20 -2.08
C ASP A 43 6.33 -1.70 -2.06
N ALA A 44 7.04 -1.21 -3.07
CA ALA A 44 7.47 0.19 -3.13
C ALA A 44 6.28 1.18 -3.05
N LYS A 45 5.14 0.85 -3.66
CA LYS A 45 3.96 1.75 -3.69
C LYS A 45 3.20 1.74 -2.36
N SER A 46 3.02 0.58 -1.74
CA SER A 46 2.42 0.48 -0.41
C SER A 46 3.28 1.21 0.63
N MET A 47 4.62 1.11 0.54
CA MET A 47 5.53 1.83 1.44
C MET A 47 5.45 3.36 1.27
N VAL A 48 5.25 3.87 0.04
CA VAL A 48 5.01 5.31 -0.17
C VAL A 48 3.72 5.76 0.52
N MET A 49 2.64 4.96 0.45
CA MET A 49 1.38 5.30 1.11
C MET A 49 1.47 5.19 2.63
N ASP A 50 2.20 4.22 3.16
CA ASP A 50 2.46 4.14 4.60
C ASP A 50 3.26 5.35 5.09
N ALA A 51 4.25 5.81 4.31
CA ALA A 51 5.00 7.03 4.61
C ALA A 51 4.11 8.29 4.55
N PHE A 52 3.20 8.39 3.57
CA PHE A 52 2.22 9.46 3.47
C PHE A 52 1.29 9.51 4.70
N ASN A 53 0.74 8.35 5.10
CA ASN A 53 -0.09 8.24 6.30
C ASN A 53 0.69 8.59 7.57
N LYS A 54 1.96 8.17 7.66
CA LYS A 54 2.84 8.53 8.77
C LYS A 54 3.09 10.03 8.84
N ALA A 55 3.37 10.68 7.71
CA ALA A 55 3.59 12.13 7.63
C ALA A 55 2.36 12.91 8.16
N TYR A 56 1.15 12.45 7.81
CA TYR A 56 -0.08 12.99 8.39
C TYR A 56 -0.12 12.84 9.92
N LEU A 57 0.20 11.66 10.46
CA LEU A 57 0.20 11.41 11.91
C LEU A 57 1.27 12.24 12.62
N ASP A 58 2.44 12.40 12.01
CA ASP A 58 3.55 13.22 12.53
C ASP A 58 3.26 14.73 12.45
N ASN A 59 2.14 15.14 11.85
CA ASN A 59 1.77 16.54 11.60
C ASN A 59 2.78 17.28 10.70
N ASP A 60 3.41 16.57 9.77
CA ASP A 60 4.35 17.12 8.80
C ASP A 60 4.10 16.54 7.40
N MET A 61 3.30 17.25 6.61
CA MET A 61 3.00 16.90 5.23
C MET A 61 3.92 17.60 4.21
N THR A 62 5.02 18.18 4.68
CA THR A 62 5.98 18.88 3.81
C THR A 62 6.49 17.98 2.70
N GLY A 63 6.34 18.42 1.45
CA GLY A 63 6.79 17.67 0.27
C GLY A 63 5.95 16.44 -0.11
N GLN A 64 4.86 16.15 0.60
CA GLN A 64 3.99 15.02 0.28
C GLN A 64 3.16 15.23 -1.00
N ASP A 65 3.01 16.45 -1.46
CA ASP A 65 2.44 16.79 -2.76
C ASP A 65 3.27 16.24 -3.94
N ALA A 66 4.57 16.02 -3.73
CA ALA A 66 5.46 15.48 -4.74
C ALA A 66 5.14 14.05 -5.21
N ILE A 67 4.33 13.29 -4.45
CA ILE A 67 3.91 11.94 -4.86
C ILE A 67 2.82 11.95 -5.94
N PHE A 68 2.17 13.09 -6.18
CA PHE A 68 1.06 13.22 -7.12
C PHE A 68 1.53 13.68 -8.50
N THR A 69 0.78 13.32 -9.55
CA THR A 69 0.94 13.92 -10.88
C THR A 69 0.43 15.36 -10.87
N GLU A 70 0.86 16.17 -11.82
CA GLU A 70 0.43 17.58 -11.96
C GLU A 70 -1.09 17.74 -12.05
N ASN A 71 -1.75 16.79 -12.73
CA ASN A 71 -3.20 16.81 -12.96
C ASN A 71 -3.93 15.79 -12.06
N ALA A 72 -3.35 15.42 -10.91
CA ALA A 72 -3.98 14.48 -10.02
C ALA A 72 -5.28 15.02 -9.44
N VAL A 73 -6.25 14.11 -9.27
CA VAL A 73 -7.56 14.44 -8.70
C VAL A 73 -7.73 13.67 -7.39
N ALA A 74 -8.07 14.39 -6.33
CA ALA A 74 -8.51 13.83 -5.07
C ALA A 74 -10.04 13.84 -4.98
N ARG A 75 -10.60 12.78 -4.40
CA ARG A 75 -12.03 12.68 -4.04
C ARG A 75 -12.16 12.35 -2.58
N VAL A 76 -12.87 13.18 -1.84
CA VAL A 76 -13.20 12.92 -0.42
C VAL A 76 -14.71 12.83 -0.29
N ASN A 77 -15.23 11.64 0.04
CA ASN A 77 -16.66 11.35 0.10
C ASN A 77 -17.44 11.82 -1.15
N GLY A 78 -16.81 11.66 -2.33
CA GLY A 78 -17.40 12.03 -3.61
C GLY A 78 -17.15 13.48 -4.07
N GLN A 79 -16.64 14.36 -3.23
CA GLN A 79 -16.25 15.72 -3.62
C GLN A 79 -14.86 15.72 -4.26
N GLU A 80 -14.73 16.33 -5.44
CA GLU A 80 -13.46 16.48 -6.14
C GLU A 80 -12.74 17.75 -5.69
N MET A 81 -11.42 17.61 -5.54
CA MET A 81 -10.49 18.69 -5.17
C MET A 81 -9.08 18.35 -5.66
N SER A 82 -8.16 19.27 -5.57
CA SER A 82 -6.74 18.98 -5.78
C SER A 82 -6.16 18.19 -4.60
N PRO A 83 -5.05 17.43 -4.78
CA PRO A 83 -4.35 16.79 -3.66
C PRO A 83 -3.89 17.78 -2.59
N ALA A 84 -3.51 19.00 -2.98
CA ALA A 84 -3.09 20.05 -2.04
C ALA A 84 -4.26 20.48 -1.12
N GLU A 85 -5.44 20.74 -1.70
CA GLU A 85 -6.64 21.07 -0.94
C GLU A 85 -7.07 19.93 -0.01
N MET A 86 -6.95 18.68 -0.47
CA MET A 86 -7.20 17.50 0.37
C MET A 86 -6.26 17.45 1.58
N ILE A 87 -4.95 17.64 1.34
CA ILE A 87 -3.95 17.66 2.42
C ILE A 87 -4.27 18.78 3.42
N GLU A 88 -4.56 19.98 2.93
CA GLU A 88 -4.92 21.12 3.77
C GLU A 88 -6.16 20.83 4.62
N ALA A 89 -7.23 20.28 4.01
CA ALA A 89 -8.45 19.91 4.72
C ALA A 89 -8.20 18.86 5.82
N PHE A 90 -7.37 17.84 5.54
CA PHE A 90 -7.06 16.82 6.54
C PHE A 90 -6.19 17.37 7.68
N MET A 91 -5.24 18.25 7.37
CA MET A 91 -4.42 18.92 8.38
C MET A 91 -5.26 19.87 9.25
N GLY A 92 -6.24 20.55 8.66
CA GLY A 92 -7.19 21.44 9.37
C GLY A 92 -8.00 20.73 10.44
N GLY A 93 -8.25 19.42 10.32
CA GLY A 93 -8.91 18.63 11.35
C GLY A 93 -8.24 18.69 12.72
N ARG A 94 -6.95 18.99 12.77
CA ARG A 94 -6.18 19.17 14.02
C ARG A 94 -6.59 20.41 14.83
N GLU A 95 -7.33 21.31 14.26
CA GLU A 95 -7.94 22.43 15.01
C GLU A 95 -9.00 21.92 15.99
N PHE A 96 -9.67 20.82 15.63
CA PHE A 96 -10.79 20.25 16.38
C PHE A 96 -10.43 19.03 17.20
N TYR A 97 -9.35 18.29 16.82
CA TYR A 97 -9.02 16.99 17.41
C TYR A 97 -7.58 16.92 17.93
N ASN A 98 -7.41 16.19 19.05
CA ASN A 98 -6.14 15.78 19.64
C ASN A 98 -5.93 14.27 19.48
N ASP A 99 -4.73 13.79 19.81
CA ASP A 99 -4.36 12.37 19.93
C ASP A 99 -4.75 11.53 18.70
N ILE A 100 -4.60 12.15 17.52
CA ILE A 100 -4.97 11.53 16.25
C ILE A 100 -4.10 10.31 15.97
N LYS A 101 -4.75 9.17 15.65
CA LYS A 101 -4.11 7.89 15.34
C LYS A 101 -4.82 7.20 14.19
N ASN A 102 -4.10 6.32 13.50
CA ASN A 102 -4.66 5.32 12.61
C ASN A 102 -4.55 3.95 13.28
N ILE A 103 -5.69 3.37 13.66
CA ILE A 103 -5.77 2.09 14.35
C ILE A 103 -5.86 0.97 13.31
N ASN A 104 -5.06 -0.08 13.49
CA ASN A 104 -5.01 -1.27 12.63
C ASN A 104 -4.84 -0.95 11.14
N PRO A 105 -3.85 -0.13 10.73
CA PRO A 105 -3.65 0.19 9.33
C PRO A 105 -3.28 -1.08 8.54
N SER A 106 -3.82 -1.17 7.32
CA SER A 106 -3.50 -2.23 6.37
C SER A 106 -3.42 -1.64 4.97
N THR A 107 -2.25 -1.74 4.35
CA THR A 107 -1.98 -1.22 3.01
C THR A 107 -1.56 -2.36 2.09
N SER A 108 -2.11 -2.39 0.87
CA SER A 108 -1.78 -3.37 -0.15
C SER A 108 -1.86 -2.74 -1.53
N THR A 109 -1.01 -3.19 -2.44
CA THR A 109 -1.01 -2.79 -3.84
C THR A 109 -1.65 -3.88 -4.70
N PHE A 110 -2.60 -3.47 -5.53
CA PHE A 110 -3.31 -4.30 -6.50
C PHE A 110 -2.72 -4.01 -7.88
N ILE A 111 -2.15 -5.01 -8.51
CA ILE A 111 -1.57 -4.94 -9.84
C ILE A 111 -2.46 -5.77 -10.75
N TYR A 112 -3.24 -5.11 -11.60
CA TYR A 112 -4.19 -5.76 -12.51
C TYR A 112 -3.52 -6.22 -13.79
N ASP A 113 -4.08 -7.24 -14.44
CA ASP A 113 -3.56 -7.80 -15.69
C ASP A 113 -3.62 -6.82 -16.87
N ASP A 114 -4.50 -5.83 -16.81
CA ASP A 114 -4.60 -4.74 -17.79
C ASP A 114 -3.57 -3.63 -17.58
N GLY A 115 -2.69 -3.78 -16.59
CA GLY A 115 -1.65 -2.81 -16.23
C GLY A 115 -2.11 -1.71 -15.27
N ALA A 116 -3.37 -1.70 -14.84
CA ALA A 116 -3.82 -0.75 -13.82
C ALA A 116 -3.21 -1.10 -12.45
N ILE A 117 -2.71 -0.09 -11.73
CA ILE A 117 -2.11 -0.27 -10.41
C ILE A 117 -2.83 0.63 -9.42
N TYR A 118 -3.26 0.04 -8.31
CA TYR A 118 -3.89 0.73 -7.20
C TYR A 118 -3.25 0.31 -5.89
N THR A 119 -3.00 1.27 -4.99
CA THR A 119 -2.72 0.97 -3.59
C THR A 119 -3.95 1.30 -2.78
N SER A 120 -4.36 0.39 -1.92
CA SER A 120 -5.50 0.57 -1.01
C SER A 120 -5.02 0.54 0.43
N THR A 121 -5.52 1.44 1.26
CA THR A 121 -5.26 1.47 2.69
C THR A 121 -6.56 1.51 3.47
N TRP A 122 -6.60 0.75 4.56
CA TRP A 122 -7.72 0.64 5.50
C TRP A 122 -7.21 0.95 6.89
N PHE A 123 -7.92 1.75 7.63
CA PHE A 123 -7.63 2.01 9.04
C PHE A 123 -8.86 2.57 9.73
N THR A 124 -8.87 2.55 11.05
CA THR A 124 -9.79 3.38 11.82
C THR A 124 -9.04 4.63 12.23
N TRP A 125 -9.48 5.79 11.72
CA TRP A 125 -9.03 7.07 12.24
C TRP A 125 -9.63 7.28 13.62
N GLU A 126 -8.78 7.59 14.61
CA GLU A 126 -9.19 7.92 15.98
C GLU A 126 -8.71 9.32 16.31
N GLY A 127 -9.55 10.11 16.94
CA GLY A 127 -9.18 11.41 17.46
C GLY A 127 -10.09 11.80 18.63
N ILE A 128 -9.56 12.58 19.58
CA ILE A 128 -10.32 13.11 20.72
C ILE A 128 -10.76 14.54 20.42
N SER A 129 -12.06 14.79 20.39
CA SER A 129 -12.60 16.13 20.21
C SER A 129 -12.12 17.06 21.31
N LYS A 130 -11.65 18.24 20.94
CA LYS A 130 -11.21 19.28 21.89
C LYS A 130 -12.36 19.97 22.59
N SER A 131 -13.51 20.04 21.94
CA SER A 131 -14.72 20.70 22.46
C SER A 131 -15.52 19.79 23.37
N THR A 132 -15.76 18.54 22.93
CA THR A 132 -16.65 17.61 23.65
C THR A 132 -15.91 16.57 24.49
N GLY A 133 -14.62 16.34 24.26
CA GLY A 133 -13.83 15.27 24.89
C GLY A 133 -14.19 13.85 24.38
N VAL A 134 -15.07 13.74 23.39
CA VAL A 134 -15.48 12.46 22.82
C VAL A 134 -14.35 11.89 21.96
N THR A 135 -14.08 10.60 22.12
CA THR A 135 -13.21 9.86 21.20
C THR A 135 -14.03 9.41 20.00
N VAL A 136 -13.71 9.98 18.84
CA VAL A 136 -14.34 9.63 17.57
C VAL A 136 -13.52 8.52 16.90
N ASN A 137 -14.21 7.46 16.48
CA ASN A 137 -13.63 6.33 15.74
C ASN A 137 -14.28 6.25 14.36
N ASN A 138 -13.49 6.49 13.32
CA ASN A 138 -13.99 6.63 11.98
C ASN A 138 -13.29 5.63 11.03
N PRO A 139 -13.96 4.55 10.60
CA PRO A 139 -13.42 3.64 9.61
C PRO A 139 -13.16 4.37 8.28
N VAL A 140 -11.94 4.27 7.79
CA VAL A 140 -11.49 4.92 6.56
C VAL A 140 -11.02 3.88 5.56
N HIS A 141 -11.45 4.03 4.33
CA HIS A 141 -10.87 3.38 3.17
C HIS A 141 -10.35 4.44 2.22
N ALA A 142 -9.08 4.33 1.82
CA ALA A 142 -8.53 5.14 0.75
C ALA A 142 -7.90 4.25 -0.32
N TYR A 143 -8.00 4.70 -1.58
CA TYR A 143 -7.27 4.07 -2.68
C TYR A 143 -6.58 5.13 -3.54
N PHE A 144 -5.44 4.72 -4.11
CA PHE A 144 -4.55 5.56 -4.90
C PHE A 144 -4.28 4.87 -6.22
N ARG A 145 -4.62 5.52 -7.34
CA ARG A 145 -4.31 5.03 -8.67
C ARG A 145 -2.96 5.58 -9.11
N TRP A 146 -2.12 4.72 -9.63
CA TRP A 146 -0.78 5.05 -10.07
C TRP A 146 -0.69 5.24 -11.58
N GLU A 147 0.14 6.20 -11.99
CA GLU A 147 0.66 6.38 -13.33
C GLU A 147 2.18 6.46 -13.22
N GLY A 148 2.88 5.37 -13.60
CA GLY A 148 4.30 5.20 -13.31
C GLY A 148 4.55 5.20 -11.80
N ASP A 149 5.37 6.15 -11.33
CA ASP A 149 5.74 6.29 -9.92
C ASP A 149 4.97 7.42 -9.20
N LYS A 150 3.92 7.94 -9.83
CA LYS A 150 3.11 9.04 -9.30
C LYS A 150 1.65 8.61 -9.15
N VAL A 151 0.98 9.21 -8.17
CA VAL A 151 -0.46 9.03 -7.96
C VAL A 151 -1.21 10.01 -8.87
N SER A 152 -2.07 9.48 -9.75
CA SER A 152 -2.92 10.28 -10.63
C SER A 152 -4.33 10.49 -10.07
N ARG A 153 -4.77 9.63 -9.16
CA ARG A 153 -6.05 9.76 -8.49
C ARG A 153 -5.97 9.19 -7.08
N VAL A 154 -6.61 9.87 -6.15
CA VAL A 154 -6.83 9.37 -4.80
C VAL A 154 -8.31 9.52 -4.42
N ALA A 155 -8.85 8.56 -3.67
CA ALA A 155 -10.16 8.71 -3.06
C ALA A 155 -10.13 8.25 -1.61
N TYR A 156 -10.79 9.01 -0.76
CA TYR A 156 -11.07 8.70 0.64
C TYR A 156 -12.56 8.54 0.83
N ILE A 157 -12.95 7.48 1.52
CA ILE A 157 -14.33 7.13 1.84
C ILE A 157 -14.41 6.85 3.34
N PHE A 158 -15.23 7.62 4.04
CA PHE A 158 -15.47 7.48 5.47
C PHE A 158 -16.81 8.11 5.85
N ASP A 159 -17.38 7.70 6.98
CA ASP A 159 -18.55 8.38 7.54
C ASP A 159 -18.11 9.64 8.30
N SER A 160 -18.55 10.80 7.85
CA SER A 160 -18.20 12.08 8.47
C SER A 160 -19.20 12.55 9.54
N ALA A 161 -20.30 11.83 9.79
CA ALA A 161 -21.36 12.31 10.64
C ALA A 161 -20.90 12.55 12.09
N GLU A 162 -20.29 11.55 12.71
CA GLU A 162 -19.75 11.68 14.07
C GLU A 162 -18.58 12.67 14.16
N TYR A 163 -17.71 12.65 13.14
CA TYR A 163 -16.62 13.59 13.03
C TYR A 163 -17.11 15.03 13.02
N VAL A 164 -18.08 15.36 12.15
CA VAL A 164 -18.60 16.73 12.06
C VAL A 164 -19.37 17.13 13.31
N ALA A 165 -20.18 16.23 13.90
CA ALA A 165 -20.97 16.49 15.11
C ALA A 165 -20.10 16.83 16.34
N ASN A 166 -18.82 16.47 16.34
CA ASN A 166 -17.91 16.73 17.45
C ASN A 166 -16.83 17.80 17.14
N MET A 167 -17.02 18.58 16.07
CA MET A 167 -16.13 19.72 15.74
C MET A 167 -16.54 21.03 16.44
N GLU A 168 -17.77 21.11 16.98
CA GLU A 168 -18.33 22.31 17.61
C GLU A 168 -17.96 22.45 19.09
#